data_e03e9f69217c1023ad7c69ab2b582246
#
_entry.id   e03e9f69217c1023ad7c69ab2b582246
#
_cell.length_a   1.000
_cell.length_b   1.000
_cell.length_c   1.000
_cell.angle_alpha   90.00
_cell.angle_beta   90.00
_cell.angle_gamma   90.00
#
_symmetry.space_group_name_H-M   'P 1'
#
loop_
_entity.id
_entity.type
_entity.pdbx_description
1 polymer ?
#
loop_
_entity_poly.entity_id
_entity_poly.type
_entity_poly.pdbx_seq_one_letter_code
_entity_poly.pdbx_strand_id
1 'polypeptide(L)'
;VKTTVRLTVSQALVRYLAALRVEVMQPDGRTEILPYCGDVFAIFGHGNVAGLGEALQAEQDRLPTLRAHNEQGMANAAVAFAKAHFRQRMMAATASIGPGATNMLTSAALAHVARLPLLLLPGDIFVSRQPDPVLQQVESFEQGDLSANDCFRR
;
A
#
# COMPACT_ATOMS: atom_id res chain seq x y z
N VAL A 1 30.65 9.23 -10.07
CA VAL A 1 30.61 8.95 -8.64
C VAL A 1 29.23 8.41 -8.30
N LYS A 2 29.11 7.14 -7.88
CA LYS A 2 27.83 6.60 -7.38
C LYS A 2 27.54 7.29 -6.04
N THR A 3 26.59 8.19 -6.03
CA THR A 3 26.09 8.77 -4.79
C THR A 3 25.17 7.76 -4.09
N THR A 4 25.56 7.29 -2.93
CA THR A 4 24.71 6.48 -2.07
C THR A 4 23.92 7.39 -1.15
N VAL A 5 22.67 7.03 -0.87
CA VAL A 5 21.82 7.74 0.09
C VAL A 5 21.39 6.75 1.18
N ARG A 6 21.40 7.20 2.43
CA ARG A 6 20.88 6.42 3.56
C ARG A 6 19.40 6.72 3.73
N LEU A 7 18.56 5.69 3.69
CA LEU A 7 17.10 5.78 3.81
C LEU A 7 16.60 4.73 4.80
N THR A 8 15.46 5.02 5.43
CA THR A 8 14.66 3.96 6.07
C THR A 8 13.99 3.12 4.98
N VAL A 9 13.50 1.93 5.34
CA VAL A 9 12.75 1.08 4.40
C VAL A 9 11.51 1.80 3.86
N SER A 10 10.77 2.52 4.72
CA SER A 10 9.61 3.31 4.32
C SER A 10 9.97 4.40 3.31
N GLN A 11 11.06 5.14 3.56
CA GLN A 11 11.54 6.16 2.63
C GLN A 11 11.98 5.57 1.29
N ALA A 12 12.66 4.42 1.32
CA ALA A 12 13.07 3.74 0.10
C ALA A 12 11.87 3.27 -0.71
N LEU A 13 10.88 2.66 -0.05
CA LEU A 13 9.64 2.19 -0.68
C LEU A 13 8.87 3.34 -1.33
N VAL A 14 8.62 4.42 -0.58
CA VAL A 14 7.84 5.57 -1.08
C VAL A 14 8.55 6.25 -2.25
N ARG A 15 9.87 6.47 -2.16
CA ARG A 15 10.65 7.02 -3.27
C ARG A 15 10.68 6.12 -4.50
N TYR A 16 10.72 4.82 -4.30
CA TYR A 16 10.61 3.85 -5.39
C TYR A 16 9.26 3.97 -6.09
N LEU A 17 8.14 3.95 -5.36
CA LEU A 17 6.80 4.11 -5.93
C LEU A 17 6.65 5.46 -6.65
N ALA A 18 7.14 6.54 -6.05
CA ALA A 18 7.13 7.87 -6.67
C ALA A 18 7.98 7.98 -7.95
N ALA A 19 8.96 7.09 -8.13
CA ALA A 19 9.83 7.07 -9.31
C ALA A 19 9.31 6.19 -10.44
N LEU A 20 8.41 5.26 -10.18
CA LEU A 20 7.89 4.34 -11.19
C LEU A 20 7.13 5.08 -12.28
N ARG A 21 7.43 4.73 -13.53
CA ARG A 21 6.79 5.29 -14.73
C ARG A 21 6.30 4.19 -15.63
N VAL A 22 5.31 4.51 -16.42
CA VAL A 22 4.75 3.65 -17.46
C VAL A 22 4.51 4.46 -18.72
N GLU A 23 4.76 3.86 -19.87
CA GLU A 23 4.38 4.40 -21.16
C GLU A 23 2.93 3.99 -21.46
N VAL A 24 2.08 4.97 -21.69
CA VAL A 24 0.66 4.77 -22.02
C VAL A 24 0.39 5.31 -23.40
N MET A 25 -0.10 4.46 -24.28
CA MET A 25 -0.57 4.88 -25.59
C MET A 25 -1.94 5.56 -25.46
N GLN A 26 -2.02 6.79 -25.92
CA GLN A 26 -3.26 7.56 -25.95
C GLN A 26 -4.12 7.17 -27.17
N PRO A 27 -5.44 7.44 -27.16
CA PRO A 27 -6.32 7.14 -28.28
C PRO A 27 -5.91 7.78 -29.63
N ASP A 28 -5.18 8.87 -29.57
CA ASP A 28 -4.65 9.57 -30.75
C ASP A 28 -3.30 9.01 -31.27
N GLY A 29 -2.84 7.88 -30.69
CA GLY A 29 -1.60 7.20 -31.06
C GLY A 29 -0.32 7.78 -30.45
N ARG A 30 -0.40 8.85 -29.66
CA ARG A 30 0.75 9.39 -28.93
C ARG A 30 1.07 8.55 -27.71
N THR A 31 2.33 8.45 -27.36
CA THR A 31 2.80 7.82 -26.12
C THR A 31 3.07 8.89 -25.07
N GLU A 32 2.54 8.69 -23.89
CA GLU A 32 2.75 9.55 -22.73
C GLU A 32 3.40 8.74 -21.59
N ILE A 33 4.40 9.35 -20.93
CA ILE A 33 5.07 8.75 -19.77
C ILE A 33 4.37 9.27 -18.52
N LEU A 34 3.65 8.36 -17.82
CA LEU A 34 2.86 8.67 -16.64
C LEU A 34 3.43 8.00 -15.38
N PRO A 35 3.12 8.50 -14.17
CA PRO A 35 3.37 7.75 -12.95
C PRO A 35 2.63 6.41 -13.00
N TYR A 36 3.35 5.30 -12.73
CA TYR A 36 2.73 3.97 -12.65
C TYR A 36 1.86 3.84 -11.40
N CYS A 37 2.37 4.27 -10.24
CA CYS A 37 1.56 4.44 -9.04
C CYS A 37 0.96 5.85 -9.07
N GLY A 38 -0.37 5.94 -9.13
CA GLY A 38 -1.08 7.23 -9.17
C GLY A 38 -0.98 7.96 -7.84
N ASP A 39 -1.55 7.35 -6.80
CA ASP A 39 -1.61 7.89 -5.46
C ASP A 39 -1.58 6.75 -4.43
N VAL A 40 -1.52 7.10 -3.13
CA VAL A 40 -1.61 6.14 -2.02
C VAL A 40 -2.82 6.47 -1.15
N PHE A 41 -3.76 5.56 -1.07
CA PHE A 41 -4.80 5.63 -0.04
C PHE A 41 -4.23 5.24 1.33
N ALA A 42 -4.55 5.99 2.38
CA ALA A 42 -4.01 5.75 3.70
C ALA A 42 -5.04 5.91 4.82
N ILE A 43 -5.14 4.85 5.63
CA ILE A 43 -5.74 4.88 6.96
C ILE A 43 -4.65 4.35 7.90
N PHE A 44 -3.84 5.27 8.42
CA PHE A 44 -2.68 4.90 9.22
C PHE A 44 -3.07 4.29 10.56
N GLY A 45 -2.31 3.28 10.98
CA GLY A 45 -2.23 2.87 12.36
C GLY A 45 -1.21 3.71 13.14
N HIS A 46 -1.29 3.65 14.46
CA HIS A 46 -0.37 4.35 15.37
C HIS A 46 1.10 3.92 15.18
N GLY A 47 1.36 2.71 14.66
CA GLY A 47 2.73 2.23 14.40
C GLY A 47 3.31 2.71 13.08
N ASN A 48 2.54 2.65 12.00
CA ASN A 48 3.06 2.94 10.66
C ASN A 48 2.98 4.42 10.26
N VAL A 49 2.27 5.26 11.03
CA VAL A 49 2.20 6.71 10.76
C VAL A 49 3.58 7.39 10.87
N ALA A 50 4.37 7.02 11.88
CA ALA A 50 5.72 7.57 12.07
C ALA A 50 6.77 7.06 11.07
N GLY A 51 6.50 5.96 10.38
CA GLY A 51 7.40 5.43 9.35
C GLY A 51 6.90 5.75 7.94
N LEU A 52 5.86 5.04 7.52
CA LEU A 52 5.31 5.18 6.18
C LEU A 52 4.61 6.53 5.99
N GLY A 53 3.88 7.01 7.00
CA GLY A 53 3.19 8.29 6.94
C GLY A 53 4.14 9.48 6.77
N GLU A 54 5.25 9.52 7.51
CA GLU A 54 6.29 10.56 7.33
C GLU A 54 6.94 10.48 5.95
N ALA A 55 7.22 9.28 5.46
CA ALA A 55 7.81 9.09 4.15
C ALA A 55 6.87 9.56 3.02
N LEU A 56 5.58 9.26 3.13
CA LEU A 56 4.56 9.72 2.19
C LEU A 56 4.39 11.26 2.25
N GLN A 57 4.41 11.83 3.45
CA GLN A 57 4.34 13.29 3.61
C GLN A 57 5.52 13.99 2.94
N ALA A 58 6.72 13.41 3.04
CA ALA A 58 7.93 13.97 2.42
C ALA A 58 7.92 13.92 0.88
N GLU A 59 7.16 13.02 0.29
CA GLU A 59 7.03 12.84 -1.18
C GLU A 59 5.64 13.25 -1.70
N GLN A 60 4.85 14.00 -0.93
CA GLN A 60 3.46 14.35 -1.20
C GLN A 60 3.24 14.99 -2.59
N ASP A 61 4.20 15.78 -3.07
CA ASP A 61 4.12 16.43 -4.39
C ASP A 61 4.29 15.44 -5.55
N ARG A 62 4.94 14.30 -5.31
CA ARG A 62 5.24 13.29 -6.33
C ARG A 62 4.39 12.03 -6.23
N LEU A 63 3.91 11.74 -5.04
CA LEU A 63 3.06 10.60 -4.71
C LEU A 63 2.02 11.03 -3.67
N PRO A 64 0.93 11.66 -4.09
CA PRO A 64 -0.10 12.16 -3.20
C PRO A 64 -0.69 11.08 -2.30
N THR A 65 -1.02 11.47 -1.07
CA THR A 65 -1.68 10.60 -0.11
C THR A 65 -3.14 11.02 0.05
N LEU A 66 -4.05 10.09 -0.17
CA LEU A 66 -5.48 10.28 -0.08
C LEU A 66 -6.02 9.64 1.20
N ARG A 67 -6.77 10.40 1.97
CA ARG A 67 -7.47 9.88 3.14
C ARG A 67 -8.78 9.21 2.77
N ALA A 68 -9.08 8.11 3.45
CA ALA A 68 -10.33 7.39 3.34
C ALA A 68 -10.93 7.12 4.71
N HIS A 69 -12.18 6.69 4.74
CA HIS A 69 -12.92 6.40 5.97
C HIS A 69 -13.09 4.91 6.24
N ASN A 70 -12.73 4.06 5.27
CA ASN A 70 -12.87 2.61 5.37
C ASN A 70 -11.82 1.94 4.47
N GLU A 71 -11.15 0.91 5.00
CA GLU A 71 -10.03 0.25 4.32
C GLU A 71 -10.48 -0.56 3.10
N GLN A 72 -11.62 -1.25 3.19
CA GLN A 72 -12.18 -1.95 2.04
C GLN A 72 -12.59 -0.97 0.95
N GLY A 73 -13.20 0.15 1.35
CA GLY A 73 -13.62 1.21 0.43
C GLY A 73 -12.45 1.79 -0.36
N MET A 74 -11.33 2.12 0.32
CA MET A 74 -10.15 2.65 -0.35
C MET A 74 -9.47 1.62 -1.25
N ALA A 75 -9.38 0.36 -0.82
CA ALA A 75 -8.81 -0.69 -1.64
C ALA A 75 -9.68 -1.00 -2.88
N ASN A 76 -11.03 -0.95 -2.75
CA ASN A 76 -11.93 -1.04 -3.88
C ASN A 76 -11.80 0.16 -4.85
N ALA A 77 -11.57 1.38 -4.33
CA ALA A 77 -11.29 2.54 -5.16
C ALA A 77 -9.98 2.38 -5.95
N ALA A 78 -8.93 1.83 -5.32
CA ALA A 78 -7.69 1.50 -6.00
C ALA A 78 -7.87 0.43 -7.10
N VAL A 79 -8.70 -0.58 -6.85
CA VAL A 79 -9.10 -1.59 -7.88
C VAL A 79 -9.84 -0.91 -9.04
N ALA A 80 -10.78 0.00 -8.74
CA ALA A 80 -11.52 0.73 -9.77
C ALA A 80 -10.60 1.64 -10.60
N PHE A 81 -9.61 2.29 -9.97
CA PHE A 81 -8.57 3.06 -10.66
C PHE A 81 -7.80 2.20 -11.66
N ALA A 82 -7.31 1.05 -11.23
CA ALA A 82 -6.57 0.14 -12.11
C ALA A 82 -7.42 -0.35 -13.28
N LYS A 83 -8.72 -0.60 -13.04
CA LYS A 83 -9.67 -0.97 -14.09
C LYS A 83 -9.90 0.17 -15.08
N ALA A 84 -10.10 1.39 -14.59
CA ALA A 84 -10.31 2.60 -15.42
C ALA A 84 -9.08 2.92 -16.29
N HIS A 85 -7.87 2.58 -15.82
CA HIS A 85 -6.62 2.74 -16.57
C HIS A 85 -6.19 1.48 -17.33
N PHE A 86 -7.11 0.57 -17.62
CA PHE A 86 -6.85 -0.64 -18.41
C PHE A 86 -5.68 -1.48 -17.90
N ARG A 87 -5.47 -1.55 -16.59
CA ARG A 87 -4.36 -2.24 -15.90
C ARG A 87 -2.97 -1.63 -16.10
N GLN A 88 -2.87 -0.51 -16.79
CA GLN A 88 -1.59 0.14 -17.09
C GLN A 88 -1.06 0.96 -15.91
N ARG A 89 -1.91 1.28 -14.94
CA ARG A 89 -1.55 2.04 -13.73
C ARG A 89 -2.20 1.41 -12.51
N MET A 90 -1.62 1.64 -11.35
CA MET A 90 -2.15 1.18 -10.07
C MET A 90 -2.24 2.31 -9.05
N MET A 91 -2.91 2.04 -7.95
CA MET A 91 -2.78 2.77 -6.68
C MET A 91 -2.31 1.81 -5.59
N ALA A 92 -1.70 2.38 -4.55
CA ALA A 92 -1.41 1.66 -3.33
C ALA A 92 -2.47 1.98 -2.26
N ALA A 93 -2.63 1.08 -1.29
CA ALA A 93 -3.44 1.30 -0.11
C ALA A 93 -2.71 0.79 1.13
N THR A 94 -2.63 1.61 2.18
CA THR A 94 -2.03 1.24 3.46
C THR A 94 -3.04 1.35 4.59
N ALA A 95 -3.00 0.40 5.50
CA ALA A 95 -3.89 0.32 6.66
C ALA A 95 -3.10 0.01 7.94
N SER A 96 -3.78 0.13 9.08
CA SER A 96 -3.27 -0.34 10.35
C SER A 96 -3.16 -1.86 10.40
N ILE A 97 -2.63 -2.39 11.50
CA ILE A 97 -2.58 -3.83 11.77
C ILE A 97 -3.98 -4.42 12.01
N GLY A 98 -4.05 -5.73 12.07
CA GLY A 98 -5.24 -6.46 12.53
C GLY A 98 -6.46 -6.17 11.68
N PRO A 99 -7.55 -5.61 12.26
CA PRO A 99 -8.81 -5.40 11.54
C PRO A 99 -8.69 -4.43 10.37
N GLY A 100 -7.80 -3.44 10.43
CA GLY A 100 -7.53 -2.56 9.30
C GLY A 100 -6.92 -3.30 8.13
N ALA A 101 -5.92 -4.15 8.39
CA ALA A 101 -5.30 -5.00 7.37
C ALA A 101 -6.32 -5.98 6.77
N THR A 102 -7.01 -6.77 7.61
CA THR A 102 -7.95 -7.80 7.14
C THR A 102 -9.16 -7.23 6.42
N ASN A 103 -9.55 -5.97 6.71
CA ASN A 103 -10.64 -5.30 6.00
C ASN A 103 -10.34 -5.05 4.50
N MET A 104 -9.09 -5.16 4.07
CA MET A 104 -8.73 -5.06 2.65
C MET A 104 -8.77 -6.41 1.89
N LEU A 105 -9.00 -7.52 2.59
CA LEU A 105 -8.88 -8.87 2.01
C LEU A 105 -9.88 -9.11 0.86
N THR A 106 -11.11 -8.66 0.98
CA THR A 106 -12.12 -8.76 -0.08
C THR A 106 -11.67 -8.06 -1.36
N SER A 107 -11.06 -6.88 -1.21
CA SER A 107 -10.53 -6.12 -2.35
C SER A 107 -9.32 -6.80 -2.98
N ALA A 108 -8.45 -7.42 -2.17
CA ALA A 108 -7.34 -8.24 -2.65
C ALA A 108 -7.86 -9.42 -3.50
N ALA A 109 -8.87 -10.13 -3.02
CA ALA A 109 -9.51 -11.22 -3.75
C ALA A 109 -10.12 -10.74 -5.07
N LEU A 110 -10.81 -9.60 -5.07
CA LEU A 110 -11.38 -8.98 -6.27
C LEU A 110 -10.27 -8.63 -7.29
N ALA A 111 -9.20 -7.98 -6.83
CA ALA A 111 -8.07 -7.62 -7.68
C ALA A 111 -7.41 -8.87 -8.29
N HIS A 112 -7.22 -9.92 -7.49
CA HIS A 112 -6.65 -11.19 -7.93
C HIS A 112 -7.48 -11.85 -9.03
N VAL A 113 -8.78 -12.04 -8.80
CA VAL A 113 -9.69 -12.68 -9.77
C VAL A 113 -9.79 -11.86 -11.06
N ALA A 114 -9.86 -10.53 -10.93
CA ALA A 114 -9.94 -9.63 -12.08
C ALA A 114 -8.58 -9.33 -12.74
N ARG A 115 -7.47 -9.84 -12.17
CA ARG A 115 -6.08 -9.58 -12.63
C ARG A 115 -5.77 -8.09 -12.74
N LEU A 116 -6.13 -7.33 -11.72
CA LEU A 116 -5.91 -5.89 -11.63
C LEU A 116 -4.72 -5.59 -10.73
N PRO A 117 -3.82 -4.70 -11.12
CA PRO A 117 -2.70 -4.31 -10.26
C PRO A 117 -3.21 -3.51 -9.05
N LEU A 118 -2.86 -3.98 -7.87
CA LEU A 118 -3.16 -3.36 -6.59
C LEU A 118 -1.99 -3.61 -5.65
N LEU A 119 -1.46 -2.57 -5.03
CA LEU A 119 -0.44 -2.70 -3.99
C LEU A 119 -1.07 -2.46 -2.62
N LEU A 120 -1.11 -3.49 -1.78
CA LEU A 120 -1.52 -3.38 -0.39
C LEU A 120 -0.30 -3.34 0.52
N LEU A 121 -0.29 -2.40 1.44
CA LEU A 121 0.77 -2.18 2.43
C LEU A 121 0.13 -2.20 3.83
N PRO A 122 -0.37 -3.36 4.28
CA PRO A 122 -0.94 -3.46 5.61
C PRO A 122 0.14 -3.28 6.68
N GLY A 123 -0.22 -2.70 7.81
CA GLY A 123 0.59 -2.75 9.01
C GLY A 123 0.71 -4.18 9.54
N ASP A 124 1.73 -4.42 10.36
CA ASP A 124 1.95 -5.69 11.04
C ASP A 124 2.42 -5.46 12.48
N ILE A 125 2.48 -6.52 13.25
CA ILE A 125 3.03 -6.56 14.60
C ILE A 125 4.55 -6.56 14.58
N PHE A 126 5.19 -6.70 15.75
CA PHE A 126 6.65 -6.67 15.87
C PHE A 126 7.35 -7.78 15.10
N VAL A 127 8.41 -7.42 14.37
CA VAL A 127 9.24 -8.37 13.61
C VAL A 127 10.17 -9.21 14.52
N SER A 128 10.61 -8.63 15.63
CA SER A 128 11.75 -9.17 16.41
C SER A 128 11.37 -9.71 17.79
N ARG A 129 10.11 -9.63 18.16
CA ARG A 129 9.64 -10.11 19.46
C ARG A 129 8.19 -10.58 19.42
N GLN A 130 7.85 -11.46 20.33
CA GLN A 130 6.47 -11.82 20.58
C GLN A 130 5.67 -10.58 21.02
N PRO A 131 4.49 -10.35 20.46
CA PRO A 131 3.70 -9.17 20.80
C PRO A 131 3.19 -9.25 22.23
N ASP A 132 3.45 -8.22 23.02
CA ASP A 132 2.57 -7.87 24.12
C ASP A 132 1.29 -7.26 23.55
N PRO A 133 0.16 -7.23 24.30
CA PRO A 133 -1.04 -6.64 23.76
C PRO A 133 -0.79 -5.25 23.18
N VAL A 134 -1.00 -5.12 21.87
CA VAL A 134 -0.95 -3.84 21.18
C VAL A 134 -2.35 -3.47 20.69
N LEU A 135 -2.58 -2.19 20.52
CA LEU A 135 -3.86 -1.71 20.02
C LEU A 135 -4.20 -2.38 18.68
N GLN A 136 -5.43 -2.89 18.55
CA GLN A 136 -5.94 -3.57 17.36
C GLN A 136 -5.29 -4.93 17.04
N GLN A 137 -4.53 -5.50 17.96
CA GLN A 137 -4.00 -6.84 17.79
C GLN A 137 -5.13 -7.87 17.74
N VAL A 138 -5.08 -8.77 16.77
CA VAL A 138 -6.01 -9.90 16.60
C VAL A 138 -5.29 -11.25 16.65
N GLU A 139 -3.98 -11.24 16.68
CA GLU A 139 -3.12 -12.41 16.77
C GLU A 139 -3.18 -13.03 18.17
N SER A 140 -3.08 -14.36 18.23
CA SER A 140 -3.00 -15.08 19.50
C SER A 140 -1.64 -14.88 20.17
N PHE A 141 -1.64 -14.68 21.49
CA PHE A 141 -0.40 -14.63 22.28
C PHE A 141 0.35 -15.97 22.35
N GLU A 142 -0.37 -17.07 22.12
CA GLU A 142 0.19 -18.42 22.17
C GLU A 142 0.90 -18.81 20.88
N GLN A 143 0.63 -18.11 19.78
CA GLN A 143 1.16 -18.38 18.44
C GLN A 143 1.78 -17.10 17.87
N GLY A 144 2.89 -16.69 18.45
CA GLY A 144 3.55 -15.42 18.11
C GLY A 144 4.20 -15.35 16.73
N ASP A 145 4.16 -16.42 15.96
CA ASP A 145 4.64 -16.51 14.58
C ASP A 145 3.54 -16.31 13.53
N LEU A 146 2.27 -16.19 13.94
CA LEU A 146 1.15 -15.93 13.05
C LEU A 146 0.80 -14.44 13.03
N SER A 147 0.64 -13.89 11.85
CA SER A 147 0.18 -12.53 11.62
C SER A 147 -1.20 -12.54 10.95
N ALA A 148 -2.02 -11.53 11.25
CA ALA A 148 -3.26 -11.29 10.51
C ALA A 148 -3.01 -11.19 8.99
N ASN A 149 -1.82 -10.74 8.59
CA ASN A 149 -1.41 -10.62 7.20
C ASN A 149 -1.19 -11.98 6.50
N ASP A 150 -1.14 -13.08 7.23
CA ASP A 150 -1.07 -14.42 6.64
C ASP A 150 -2.32 -14.75 5.79
N CYS A 151 -3.44 -14.05 6.02
CA CYS A 151 -4.64 -14.17 5.20
C CYS A 151 -4.41 -13.77 3.72
N PHE A 152 -3.37 -12.99 3.42
CA PHE A 152 -3.05 -12.58 2.04
C PHE A 152 -2.15 -13.56 1.29
N ARG A 153 -1.69 -14.65 1.91
CA ARG A 153 -0.72 -15.58 1.30
C ARG A 153 -1.34 -16.56 0.30
N ARG A 154 -2.66 -16.67 0.20
CA ARG A 154 -3.35 -17.66 -0.67
C ARG A 154 -4.51 -17.07 -1.43
#